data_3df0fb57b0a6f7d7f44fea05798c2c25
#
_entry.id   3df0fb57b0a6f7d7f44fea05798c2c25
#
_cell.length_a   1.000
_cell.length_b   1.000
_cell.length_c   1.000
_cell.angle_alpha   90.00
_cell.angle_beta   90.00
_cell.angle_gamma   90.00
#
_symmetry.space_group_name_H-M   'P 1'
#
loop_
_entity.id
_entity.type
_entity.pdbx_description
1 polymer ?
#
loop_
_entity_poly.entity_id
_entity_poly.type
_entity_poly.pdbx_seq_one_letter_code
_entity_poly.pdbx_strand_id
1 'polypeptide(L)'
;MKTTDNRQRLTPLESVHLADYPKADEHLIDEKMLREIKLMREIVSLGRAARSNGQLKVRQPLEGMKVMFSNTEVASIFWNSDVIDNVRVVQDELNIKGMKVLEDKKECEEYVSFTLLPDFKKLGPKLGKRLPVVKEYLSKADGAAMLAELDKNQKVVLKLSDGNVELTNEEIQVRLTAKEGWTAAQGPNCVVVLSTELTEELLSEGRAREVVRLIQDRRKELKLNYTDRIVVGITTASRAIGEALHKHIEYIKGETLAVDLKKGPIPNAEPFAHSIDGEELTLSVVGSDI
;
A
#
# COMPACT_ATOMS: atom_id res chain seq x y z
N MET A 1 49.54 10.22 19.09
CA MET A 1 48.25 9.88 18.42
C MET A 1 48.24 10.58 17.08
N LYS A 2 48.57 9.86 16.01
CA LYS A 2 48.56 10.39 14.63
C LYS A 2 47.25 9.97 14.00
N THR A 3 46.32 10.92 13.83
CA THR A 3 45.14 10.75 12.99
C THR A 3 45.57 10.73 11.54
N THR A 4 45.57 9.58 10.91
CA THR A 4 45.72 9.43 9.47
C THR A 4 44.44 9.90 8.79
N ASP A 5 44.47 11.14 8.29
CA ASP A 5 43.45 11.69 7.39
C ASP A 5 43.64 11.00 6.02
N ASN A 6 42.81 9.98 5.78
CA ASN A 6 42.88 9.17 4.55
C ASN A 6 41.90 9.73 3.49
N ARG A 7 41.86 11.08 3.34
CA ARG A 7 41.27 11.69 2.16
C ARG A 7 42.24 11.60 1.00
N GLN A 8 42.24 10.45 0.36
CA GLN A 8 42.80 10.37 -0.98
C GLN A 8 42.05 11.37 -1.86
N ARG A 9 42.74 12.40 -2.33
CA ARG A 9 42.25 13.29 -3.37
C ARG A 9 42.00 12.40 -4.60
N LEU A 10 40.71 12.13 -4.88
CA LEU A 10 40.30 11.52 -6.12
C LEU A 10 40.71 12.49 -7.23
N THR A 11 41.80 12.20 -7.93
CA THR A 11 42.08 12.85 -9.22
C THR A 11 40.91 12.55 -10.12
N PRO A 12 40.29 13.58 -10.78
CA PRO A 12 39.18 13.35 -11.67
C PRO A 12 39.64 12.35 -12.75
N LEU A 13 38.96 11.21 -12.82
CA LEU A 13 39.17 10.26 -13.91
C LEU A 13 38.60 10.89 -15.19
N GLU A 14 39.28 10.73 -16.32
CA GLU A 14 38.77 11.20 -17.62
C GLU A 14 37.41 10.60 -17.97
N SER A 15 37.13 9.40 -17.48
CA SER A 15 35.86 8.71 -17.69
C SER A 15 35.54 7.79 -16.52
N VAL A 16 34.27 7.66 -16.15
CA VAL A 16 33.79 6.67 -15.18
C VAL A 16 34.09 5.23 -15.60
N HIS A 17 34.25 4.98 -16.91
CA HIS A 17 34.62 3.66 -17.45
C HIS A 17 36.07 3.24 -17.15
N LEU A 18 36.91 4.19 -16.73
CA LEU A 18 38.28 3.91 -16.30
C LEU A 18 38.38 3.70 -14.78
N ALA A 19 37.29 3.86 -14.06
CA ALA A 19 37.23 3.62 -12.63
C ALA A 19 37.07 2.14 -12.33
N ASP A 20 37.70 1.68 -11.26
CA ASP A 20 37.40 0.36 -10.70
C ASP A 20 35.96 0.30 -10.24
N TYR A 21 35.33 -0.88 -10.37
CA TYR A 21 33.99 -1.07 -9.84
C TYR A 21 34.01 -0.90 -8.30
N PRO A 22 33.11 -0.10 -7.72
CA PRO A 22 33.13 0.17 -6.29
C PRO A 22 32.95 -1.12 -5.49
N LYS A 23 33.79 -1.31 -4.47
CA LYS A 23 33.67 -2.41 -3.53
C LYS A 23 32.70 -2.03 -2.42
N ALA A 24 31.80 -2.95 -2.08
CA ALA A 24 30.90 -2.75 -0.94
C ALA A 24 31.71 -2.68 0.36
N ASP A 25 31.38 -1.72 1.21
CA ASP A 25 31.86 -1.68 2.58
C ASP A 25 30.87 -2.49 3.46
N GLU A 26 31.25 -3.72 3.77
CA GLU A 26 30.40 -4.64 4.54
C GLU A 26 30.10 -4.14 5.94
N HIS A 27 30.93 -3.23 6.49
CA HIS A 27 30.71 -2.62 7.80
C HIS A 27 29.54 -1.62 7.81
N LEU A 28 29.11 -1.15 6.65
CA LEU A 28 27.95 -0.26 6.50
C LEU A 28 26.64 -1.03 6.34
N ILE A 29 26.69 -2.36 6.24
CA ILE A 29 25.50 -3.19 6.10
C ILE A 29 24.85 -3.39 7.47
N ASP A 30 23.66 -2.84 7.65
CA ASP A 30 22.82 -3.07 8.82
C ASP A 30 21.76 -4.13 8.49
N GLU A 31 22.04 -5.37 8.86
CA GLU A 31 21.13 -6.50 8.64
C GLU A 31 19.77 -6.37 9.34
N LYS A 32 19.73 -5.64 10.47
CA LYS A 32 18.48 -5.37 11.18
C LYS A 32 17.63 -4.43 10.35
N MET A 33 18.20 -3.29 9.93
CA MET A 33 17.52 -2.31 9.08
C MET A 33 17.04 -2.95 7.77
N LEU A 34 17.85 -3.80 7.13
CA LEU A 34 17.47 -4.49 5.91
C LEU A 34 16.23 -5.36 6.08
N ARG A 35 16.11 -6.10 7.20
CA ARG A 35 14.93 -6.91 7.51
C ARG A 35 13.69 -6.05 7.76
N GLU A 36 13.84 -4.94 8.48
CA GLU A 36 12.77 -3.98 8.74
C GLU A 36 12.24 -3.38 7.45
N ILE A 37 13.11 -2.83 6.61
CA ILE A 37 12.74 -2.24 5.32
C ILE A 37 12.12 -3.29 4.39
N LYS A 38 12.61 -4.52 4.39
CA LYS A 38 12.02 -5.61 3.61
C LYS A 38 10.58 -5.89 4.04
N LEU A 39 10.31 -5.93 5.34
CA LEU A 39 8.96 -6.14 5.87
C LEU A 39 8.05 -4.96 5.54
N MET A 40 8.51 -3.72 5.70
CA MET A 40 7.74 -2.53 5.32
C MET A 40 7.38 -2.53 3.83
N ARG A 41 8.33 -2.85 2.96
CA ARG A 41 8.09 -2.98 1.52
C ARG A 41 7.06 -4.06 1.20
N GLU A 42 7.06 -5.17 1.94
CA GLU A 42 6.04 -6.21 1.80
C GLU A 42 4.67 -5.67 2.20
N ILE A 43 4.54 -5.01 3.36
CA ILE A 43 3.28 -4.40 3.83
C ILE A 43 2.73 -3.41 2.78
N VAL A 44 3.59 -2.51 2.28
CA VAL A 44 3.20 -1.53 1.25
C VAL A 44 2.77 -2.23 -0.06
N SER A 45 3.51 -3.26 -0.48
CA SER A 45 3.17 -4.03 -1.69
C SER A 45 1.81 -4.73 -1.56
N LEU A 46 1.55 -5.35 -0.41
CA LEU A 46 0.27 -5.97 -0.11
C LEU A 46 -0.87 -4.94 0.02
N GLY A 47 -0.61 -3.78 0.62
CA GLY A 47 -1.56 -2.68 0.66
C GLY A 47 -1.96 -2.19 -0.73
N ARG A 48 -0.99 -2.07 -1.65
CA ARG A 48 -1.27 -1.73 -3.06
C ARG A 48 -2.04 -2.85 -3.77
N ALA A 49 -1.72 -4.11 -3.52
CA ALA A 49 -2.47 -5.24 -4.04
C ALA A 49 -3.92 -5.27 -3.51
N ALA A 50 -4.11 -5.03 -2.22
CA ALA A 50 -5.45 -4.91 -1.62
C ALA A 50 -6.25 -3.76 -2.25
N ARG A 51 -5.63 -2.58 -2.48
CA ARG A 51 -6.27 -1.47 -3.20
C ARG A 51 -6.72 -1.88 -4.61
N SER A 52 -5.85 -2.59 -5.34
CA SER A 52 -6.17 -3.10 -6.68
C SER A 52 -7.32 -4.08 -6.65
N ASN A 53 -7.33 -5.01 -5.69
CA ASN A 53 -8.42 -5.98 -5.50
C ASN A 53 -9.77 -5.30 -5.20
N GLY A 54 -9.75 -4.22 -4.41
CA GLY A 54 -10.91 -3.41 -4.07
C GLY A 54 -11.23 -2.32 -5.09
N GLN A 55 -10.50 -2.22 -6.21
CA GLN A 55 -10.64 -1.17 -7.23
C GLN A 55 -10.56 0.26 -6.67
N LEU A 56 -9.77 0.45 -5.61
CA LEU A 56 -9.58 1.73 -4.93
C LEU A 56 -8.48 2.55 -5.60
N LYS A 57 -8.77 3.79 -5.93
CA LYS A 57 -7.79 4.71 -6.54
C LYS A 57 -6.62 4.96 -5.58
N VAL A 58 -5.39 4.97 -6.07
CA VAL A 58 -4.18 5.17 -5.23
C VAL A 58 -4.21 6.51 -4.50
N ARG A 59 -4.73 7.56 -5.13
CA ARG A 59 -4.81 8.91 -4.54
C ARG A 59 -5.99 9.11 -3.60
N GLN A 60 -6.96 8.17 -3.59
CA GLN A 60 -8.07 8.23 -2.67
C GLN A 60 -7.58 7.89 -1.26
N PRO A 61 -7.62 8.80 -0.28
CA PRO A 61 -7.31 8.46 1.09
C PRO A 61 -8.30 7.43 1.63
N LEU A 62 -7.82 6.50 2.46
CA LEU A 62 -8.65 5.54 3.16
C LEU A 62 -8.56 5.79 4.66
N GLU A 63 -9.59 5.38 5.40
CA GLU A 63 -9.65 5.54 6.84
C GLU A 63 -8.51 4.81 7.54
N GLY A 64 -8.25 3.56 7.12
CA GLY A 64 -7.18 2.83 7.76
C GLY A 64 -6.89 1.46 7.15
N MET A 65 -5.83 0.90 7.70
CA MET A 65 -5.31 -0.41 7.41
C MET A 65 -5.19 -1.24 8.69
N LYS A 66 -5.41 -2.53 8.56
CA LYS A 66 -5.11 -3.52 9.60
C LYS A 66 -4.06 -4.48 9.07
N VAL A 67 -3.11 -4.84 9.92
CA VAL A 67 -2.03 -5.77 9.57
C VAL A 67 -1.99 -6.87 10.62
N MET A 68 -2.00 -8.11 10.16
CA MET A 68 -1.75 -9.27 10.98
C MET A 68 -0.44 -9.93 10.54
N PHE A 69 0.51 -10.06 11.44
CA PHE A 69 1.76 -10.75 11.16
C PHE A 69 1.60 -12.27 11.27
N SER A 70 2.40 -13.00 10.48
CA SER A 70 2.35 -14.47 10.43
C SER A 70 2.72 -15.12 11.77
N ASN A 71 3.63 -14.49 12.51
CA ASN A 71 4.10 -14.95 13.82
C ASN A 71 4.70 -13.79 14.64
N THR A 72 5.01 -14.07 15.90
CA THR A 72 5.57 -13.10 16.86
C THR A 72 6.98 -12.63 16.50
N GLU A 73 7.78 -13.47 15.83
CA GLU A 73 9.12 -13.09 15.37
C GLU A 73 9.05 -12.00 14.32
N VAL A 74 8.18 -12.17 13.31
CA VAL A 74 7.94 -11.14 12.28
C VAL A 74 7.36 -9.87 12.91
N ALA A 75 6.42 -9.99 13.83
CA ALA A 75 5.87 -8.85 14.56
C ALA A 75 6.97 -8.09 15.33
N SER A 76 7.92 -8.80 15.94
CA SER A 76 9.04 -8.18 16.66
C SER A 76 9.97 -7.36 15.76
N ILE A 77 10.16 -7.77 14.50
CA ILE A 77 10.93 -6.98 13.52
C ILE A 77 10.28 -5.61 13.33
N PHE A 78 8.94 -5.58 13.20
CA PHE A 78 8.20 -4.32 13.04
C PHE A 78 8.24 -3.44 14.29
N TRP A 79 8.17 -4.04 15.49
CA TRP A 79 8.11 -3.33 16.77
C TRP A 79 9.48 -2.91 17.35
N ASN A 80 10.59 -3.49 16.87
CA ASN A 80 11.93 -3.25 17.42
C ASN A 80 12.66 -2.03 16.83
N SER A 81 12.04 -1.29 15.92
CA SER A 81 12.58 -0.06 15.32
C SER A 81 11.81 1.16 15.78
N ASP A 82 12.13 2.32 15.20
CA ASP A 82 11.35 3.54 15.37
C ASP A 82 9.94 3.37 14.75
N VAL A 83 9.09 2.61 15.46
CA VAL A 83 7.76 2.16 15.03
C VAL A 83 6.91 3.31 14.51
N ILE A 84 7.00 4.49 15.15
CA ILE A 84 6.23 5.67 14.75
C ILE A 84 6.60 6.09 13.33
N ASP A 85 7.89 6.11 13.00
CA ASP A 85 8.36 6.50 11.68
C ASP A 85 8.01 5.44 10.63
N ASN A 86 8.14 4.15 10.98
CA ASN A 86 7.73 3.04 10.10
C ASN A 86 6.23 3.08 9.79
N VAL A 87 5.40 3.30 10.80
CA VAL A 87 3.94 3.44 10.60
C VAL A 87 3.63 4.63 9.69
N ARG A 88 4.28 5.78 9.93
CA ARG A 88 4.09 6.99 9.11
C ARG A 88 4.47 6.76 7.66
N VAL A 89 5.63 6.13 7.40
CA VAL A 89 6.06 5.79 6.03
C VAL A 89 5.04 4.90 5.33
N VAL A 90 4.52 3.87 6.00
CA VAL A 90 3.48 3.00 5.44
C VAL A 90 2.18 3.77 5.18
N GLN A 91 1.78 4.66 6.09
CA GLN A 91 0.58 5.48 5.93
C GLN A 91 0.70 6.43 4.73
N ASP A 92 1.84 7.09 4.58
CA ASP A 92 2.10 8.02 3.47
C ASP A 92 2.13 7.27 2.13
N GLU A 93 2.83 6.14 2.05
CA GLU A 93 2.94 5.31 0.85
C GLU A 93 1.61 4.70 0.39
N LEU A 94 0.74 4.39 1.34
CA LEU A 94 -0.58 3.81 1.08
C LEU A 94 -1.70 4.85 1.11
N ASN A 95 -1.41 6.10 1.46
CA ASN A 95 -2.42 7.15 1.59
C ASN A 95 -3.58 6.72 2.52
N ILE A 96 -3.24 6.33 3.74
CA ILE A 96 -4.18 5.88 4.78
C ILE A 96 -4.04 6.75 6.04
N LYS A 97 -5.14 6.96 6.76
CA LYS A 97 -5.16 7.81 7.97
C LYS A 97 -4.70 7.08 9.23
N GLY A 98 -4.89 5.77 9.27
CA GLY A 98 -4.54 4.96 10.43
C GLY A 98 -3.98 3.58 10.07
N MET A 99 -3.25 2.99 11.01
CA MET A 99 -2.79 1.61 10.92
C MET A 99 -2.97 0.93 12.29
N LYS A 100 -3.55 -0.26 12.30
CA LYS A 100 -3.71 -1.10 13.48
C LYS A 100 -3.07 -2.46 13.21
N VAL A 101 -2.24 -2.93 14.13
CA VAL A 101 -1.77 -4.32 14.13
C VAL A 101 -2.77 -5.18 14.88
N LEU A 102 -3.19 -6.27 14.27
CA LEU A 102 -4.09 -7.26 14.86
C LEU A 102 -3.29 -8.25 15.69
N GLU A 103 -3.85 -8.67 16.84
CA GLU A 103 -3.16 -9.53 17.78
C GLU A 103 -3.09 -10.98 17.30
N ASP A 104 -4.18 -11.46 16.71
CA ASP A 104 -4.30 -12.84 16.26
C ASP A 104 -5.20 -13.04 15.04
N LYS A 105 -5.30 -14.29 14.61
CA LYS A 105 -6.14 -14.68 13.48
C LYS A 105 -7.64 -14.51 13.76
N LYS A 106 -8.04 -14.65 15.01
CA LYS A 106 -9.44 -14.51 15.40
C LYS A 106 -9.91 -13.05 15.26
N GLU A 107 -9.07 -12.10 15.67
CA GLU A 107 -9.34 -10.69 15.42
C GLU A 107 -9.37 -10.38 13.90
N CYS A 108 -8.48 -11.03 13.13
CA CYS A 108 -8.47 -10.87 11.68
C CYS A 108 -9.75 -11.40 10.99
N GLU A 109 -10.40 -12.39 11.57
CA GLU A 109 -11.66 -12.93 11.06
C GLU A 109 -12.85 -11.96 11.13
N GLU A 110 -12.74 -10.86 11.88
CA GLU A 110 -13.73 -9.79 11.78
C GLU A 110 -13.78 -9.19 10.38
N TYR A 111 -12.68 -9.20 9.65
CA TYR A 111 -12.47 -8.51 8.37
C TYR A 111 -12.35 -9.44 7.18
N VAL A 112 -11.88 -10.67 7.41
CA VAL A 112 -11.62 -11.65 6.33
C VAL A 112 -12.12 -13.03 6.74
N SER A 113 -12.25 -13.91 5.75
CA SER A 113 -12.52 -15.34 5.97
C SER A 113 -11.35 -16.15 5.40
N PHE A 114 -10.89 -17.13 6.15
CA PHE A 114 -9.88 -18.08 5.71
C PHE A 114 -10.57 -19.35 5.23
N THR A 115 -10.40 -19.69 3.95
CA THR A 115 -10.88 -20.96 3.39
C THR A 115 -9.67 -21.83 3.09
N LEU A 116 -9.70 -23.06 3.59
CA LEU A 116 -8.65 -24.03 3.35
C LEU A 116 -9.01 -24.90 2.15
N LEU A 117 -8.08 -25.05 1.26
CA LEU A 117 -8.22 -25.89 0.08
C LEU A 117 -7.09 -26.92 0.03
N PRO A 118 -7.37 -28.18 -0.34
CA PRO A 118 -6.32 -29.18 -0.52
C PRO A 118 -5.45 -28.81 -1.73
N ASP A 119 -4.13 -28.98 -1.62
CA ASP A 119 -3.27 -28.96 -2.79
C ASP A 119 -3.47 -30.24 -3.60
N PHE A 120 -4.22 -30.13 -4.69
CA PHE A 120 -4.57 -31.26 -5.54
C PHE A 120 -3.36 -31.97 -6.15
N LYS A 121 -2.28 -31.24 -6.41
CA LYS A 121 -1.05 -31.81 -6.98
C LYS A 121 -0.33 -32.70 -5.98
N LYS A 122 -0.25 -32.26 -4.71
CA LYS A 122 0.41 -32.99 -3.63
C LYS A 122 -0.47 -34.10 -3.08
N LEU A 123 -1.76 -33.82 -2.87
CA LEU A 123 -2.69 -34.74 -2.22
C LEU A 123 -3.35 -35.74 -3.16
N GLY A 124 -3.39 -35.46 -4.47
CA GLY A 124 -3.94 -36.37 -5.44
C GLY A 124 -3.35 -37.80 -5.37
N PRO A 125 -2.01 -37.96 -5.45
CA PRO A 125 -1.34 -39.25 -5.31
C PRO A 125 -1.52 -39.90 -3.92
N LYS A 126 -1.60 -39.09 -2.84
CA LYS A 126 -1.69 -39.54 -1.44
C LYS A 126 -3.10 -40.04 -1.08
N LEU A 127 -4.11 -39.32 -1.52
CA LEU A 127 -5.50 -39.54 -1.05
C LEU A 127 -6.43 -40.17 -2.09
N GLY A 128 -6.12 -40.04 -3.37
CA GLY A 128 -6.92 -40.64 -4.44
C GLY A 128 -8.41 -40.31 -4.31
N LYS A 129 -9.24 -41.35 -4.14
CA LYS A 129 -10.70 -41.23 -4.02
C LYS A 129 -11.18 -40.51 -2.75
N ARG A 130 -10.32 -40.30 -1.74
CA ARG A 130 -10.65 -39.57 -0.50
C ARG A 130 -10.54 -38.06 -0.65
N LEU A 131 -9.91 -37.57 -1.70
CA LEU A 131 -9.65 -36.13 -1.91
C LEU A 131 -10.93 -35.26 -1.93
N PRO A 132 -12.07 -35.68 -2.56
CA PRO A 132 -13.32 -34.93 -2.49
C PRO A 132 -13.86 -34.78 -1.06
N VAL A 133 -13.75 -35.83 -0.23
CA VAL A 133 -14.18 -35.79 1.17
C VAL A 133 -13.33 -34.83 2.00
N VAL A 134 -12.01 -34.85 1.79
CA VAL A 134 -11.08 -33.90 2.41
C VAL A 134 -11.39 -32.47 1.99
N LYS A 135 -11.66 -32.22 0.71
CA LYS A 135 -12.05 -30.90 0.21
C LYS A 135 -13.34 -30.39 0.88
N GLU A 136 -14.35 -31.25 0.96
CA GLU A 136 -15.63 -30.90 1.61
C GLU A 136 -15.43 -30.60 3.10
N TYR A 137 -14.63 -31.39 3.81
CA TYR A 137 -14.31 -31.17 5.21
C TYR A 137 -13.60 -29.82 5.40
N LEU A 138 -12.54 -29.53 4.64
CA LEU A 138 -11.79 -28.28 4.71
C LEU A 138 -12.66 -27.06 4.39
N SER A 139 -13.60 -27.18 3.46
CA SER A 139 -14.50 -26.07 3.10
C SER A 139 -15.53 -25.71 4.18
N LYS A 140 -15.83 -26.66 5.08
CA LYS A 140 -16.78 -26.48 6.18
C LYS A 140 -16.10 -26.21 7.55
N ALA A 141 -14.79 -26.41 7.61
CA ALA A 141 -14.03 -26.25 8.83
C ALA A 141 -13.84 -24.76 9.17
N ASP A 142 -13.64 -24.48 10.45
CA ASP A 142 -13.17 -23.18 10.93
C ASP A 142 -11.74 -22.95 10.42
N GLY A 143 -11.61 -22.09 9.42
CA GLY A 143 -10.34 -21.83 8.75
C GLY A 143 -9.29 -21.23 9.68
N ALA A 144 -9.66 -20.31 10.58
CA ALA A 144 -8.70 -19.67 11.46
C ALA A 144 -8.23 -20.61 12.56
N ALA A 145 -9.13 -21.39 13.16
CA ALA A 145 -8.78 -22.39 14.17
C ALA A 145 -7.83 -23.46 13.60
N MET A 146 -8.12 -23.92 12.39
CA MET A 146 -7.29 -24.92 11.71
C MET A 146 -5.92 -24.36 11.28
N LEU A 147 -5.86 -23.11 10.86
CA LEU A 147 -4.59 -22.42 10.58
C LEU A 147 -3.75 -22.23 11.84
N ALA A 148 -4.39 -21.88 12.95
CA ALA A 148 -3.69 -21.75 14.23
C ALA A 148 -3.10 -23.12 14.69
N GLU A 149 -3.83 -24.21 14.45
CA GLU A 149 -3.34 -25.57 14.73
C GLU A 149 -2.17 -25.96 13.79
N LEU A 150 -2.27 -25.65 12.50
CA LEU A 150 -1.18 -25.85 11.52
C LEU A 150 0.08 -25.08 11.90
N ASP A 151 -0.03 -23.82 12.29
CA ASP A 151 1.12 -23.01 12.69
C ASP A 151 1.80 -23.57 13.96
N LYS A 152 1.01 -24.03 14.91
CA LYS A 152 1.52 -24.58 16.18
C LYS A 152 2.15 -25.96 16.01
N ASN A 153 1.50 -26.84 15.26
CA ASN A 153 1.83 -28.26 15.20
C ASN A 153 2.47 -28.68 13.87
N GLN A 154 2.56 -27.75 12.89
CA GLN A 154 3.01 -27.98 11.50
C GLN A 154 2.18 -29.03 10.75
N LYS A 155 1.10 -29.49 11.34
CA LYS A 155 0.17 -30.48 10.81
C LYS A 155 -1.21 -30.36 11.48
N VAL A 156 -2.22 -30.81 10.78
CA VAL A 156 -3.59 -30.94 11.26
C VAL A 156 -4.13 -32.34 10.98
N VAL A 157 -4.93 -32.86 11.89
CA VAL A 157 -5.55 -34.18 11.76
C VAL A 157 -7.05 -34.04 11.49
N LEU A 158 -7.45 -34.35 10.26
CA LEU A 158 -8.85 -34.38 9.89
C LEU A 158 -9.49 -35.70 10.33
N LYS A 159 -10.56 -35.61 11.12
CA LYS A 159 -11.33 -36.77 11.58
C LYS A 159 -12.45 -37.03 10.57
N LEU A 160 -12.22 -37.91 9.62
CA LEU A 160 -13.19 -38.30 8.62
C LEU A 160 -13.92 -39.61 9.00
N SER A 161 -15.07 -39.87 8.42
CA SER A 161 -15.86 -41.07 8.68
C SER A 161 -15.15 -42.38 8.33
N ASP A 162 -14.21 -42.32 7.40
CA ASP A 162 -13.42 -43.45 6.87
C ASP A 162 -11.99 -43.50 7.42
N GLY A 163 -11.72 -42.74 8.51
CA GLY A 163 -10.43 -42.68 9.22
C GLY A 163 -9.75 -41.32 9.17
N ASN A 164 -8.75 -41.14 10.00
CA ASN A 164 -8.03 -39.87 10.12
C ASN A 164 -7.13 -39.63 8.90
N VAL A 165 -7.01 -38.36 8.52
CA VAL A 165 -6.07 -37.87 7.50
C VAL A 165 -5.22 -36.76 8.12
N GLU A 166 -3.91 -36.96 8.13
CA GLU A 166 -2.95 -35.96 8.54
C GLU A 166 -2.52 -35.12 7.33
N LEU A 167 -2.62 -33.78 7.45
CA LEU A 167 -2.21 -32.82 6.45
C LEU A 167 -1.17 -31.86 7.02
N THR A 168 -0.20 -31.49 6.19
CA THR A 168 0.86 -30.53 6.53
C THR A 168 0.57 -29.15 5.89
N ASN A 169 1.29 -28.13 6.33
CA ASN A 169 1.21 -26.79 5.74
C ASN A 169 1.42 -26.77 4.23
N GLU A 170 2.27 -27.65 3.71
CA GLU A 170 2.56 -27.72 2.28
C GLU A 170 1.45 -28.36 1.44
N GLU A 171 0.55 -29.12 2.08
CA GLU A 171 -0.53 -29.87 1.45
C GLU A 171 -1.85 -29.09 1.45
N ILE A 172 -1.88 -27.93 2.11
CA ILE A 172 -3.05 -27.06 2.23
C ILE A 172 -2.76 -25.69 1.62
N GLN A 173 -3.67 -25.22 0.78
CA GLN A 173 -3.66 -23.86 0.27
C GLN A 173 -4.65 -23.02 1.08
N VAL A 174 -4.18 -21.90 1.60
CA VAL A 174 -5.03 -20.93 2.32
C VAL A 174 -5.52 -19.88 1.33
N ARG A 175 -6.84 -19.76 1.21
CA ARG A 175 -7.46 -18.70 0.44
C ARG A 175 -8.08 -17.67 1.38
N LEU A 176 -7.62 -16.45 1.24
CA LEU A 176 -8.15 -15.29 1.93
C LEU A 176 -9.29 -14.68 1.12
N THR A 177 -10.41 -14.40 1.77
CA THR A 177 -11.55 -13.67 1.18
C THR A 177 -11.94 -12.55 2.11
N ALA A 178 -11.90 -11.31 1.61
CA ALA A 178 -12.33 -10.15 2.39
C ALA A 178 -13.86 -10.15 2.57
N LYS A 179 -14.32 -9.70 3.73
CA LYS A 179 -15.75 -9.48 4.01
C LYS A 179 -16.22 -8.15 3.41
N GLU A 180 -17.51 -7.94 3.39
CA GLU A 180 -18.13 -6.68 2.92
C GLU A 180 -17.55 -5.47 3.69
N GLY A 181 -17.30 -4.37 2.97
CA GLY A 181 -16.64 -3.19 3.53
C GLY A 181 -15.11 -3.29 3.64
N TRP A 182 -14.50 -4.41 3.21
CA TRP A 182 -13.07 -4.64 3.31
C TRP A 182 -12.47 -5.18 2.02
N THR A 183 -11.18 -4.95 1.85
CA THR A 183 -10.36 -5.60 0.83
C THR A 183 -9.05 -6.06 1.47
N ALA A 184 -8.48 -7.15 0.97
CA ALA A 184 -7.30 -7.73 1.62
C ALA A 184 -6.32 -8.34 0.62
N ALA A 185 -5.07 -8.45 1.08
CA ALA A 185 -4.02 -9.21 0.41
C ALA A 185 -3.17 -9.95 1.45
N GLN A 186 -2.65 -11.11 1.07
CA GLN A 186 -1.83 -11.95 1.92
C GLN A 186 -0.46 -12.17 1.29
N GLY A 187 0.57 -12.07 2.11
CA GLY A 187 1.96 -12.40 1.78
C GLY A 187 2.52 -13.46 2.73
N PRO A 188 3.82 -13.78 2.58
CA PRO A 188 4.47 -14.77 3.43
C PRO A 188 4.58 -14.33 4.91
N ASN A 189 4.72 -13.03 5.18
CA ASN A 189 4.96 -12.52 6.52
C ASN A 189 3.75 -11.83 7.15
N CYS A 190 2.76 -11.41 6.36
CA CYS A 190 1.60 -10.72 6.91
C CYS A 190 0.37 -10.79 5.99
N VAL A 191 -0.79 -10.50 6.60
CA VAL A 191 -2.04 -10.17 5.93
C VAL A 191 -2.30 -8.69 6.11
N VAL A 192 -2.67 -8.02 5.03
CA VAL A 192 -3.06 -6.60 5.02
C VAL A 192 -4.53 -6.50 4.66
N VAL A 193 -5.29 -5.75 5.45
CA VAL A 193 -6.72 -5.48 5.25
C VAL A 193 -6.92 -3.98 5.20
N LEU A 194 -7.65 -3.48 4.19
CA LEU A 194 -8.00 -2.08 4.01
C LEU A 194 -9.51 -1.90 4.10
N SER A 195 -9.97 -0.83 4.77
CA SER A 195 -11.36 -0.40 4.70
C SER A 195 -11.67 0.12 3.30
N THR A 196 -12.82 -0.27 2.74
CA THR A 196 -13.33 0.26 1.47
C THR A 196 -14.39 1.33 1.67
N GLU A 197 -14.76 1.60 2.92
CA GLU A 197 -15.72 2.64 3.26
C GLU A 197 -15.09 4.02 3.04
N LEU A 198 -15.80 4.87 2.30
CA LEU A 198 -15.39 6.24 1.98
C LEU A 198 -16.36 7.23 2.60
N THR A 199 -15.87 7.99 3.57
CA THR A 199 -16.61 9.12 4.12
C THR A 199 -16.56 10.32 3.17
N GLU A 200 -17.50 11.26 3.29
CA GLU A 200 -17.49 12.50 2.52
C GLU A 200 -16.18 13.30 2.72
N GLU A 201 -15.56 13.17 3.88
CA GLU A 201 -14.28 13.81 4.18
C GLU A 201 -13.15 13.20 3.35
N LEU A 202 -13.07 11.86 3.30
CA LEU A 202 -12.08 11.13 2.49
C LEU A 202 -12.29 11.38 0.99
N LEU A 203 -13.54 11.44 0.54
CA LEU A 203 -13.87 11.76 -0.84
C LEU A 203 -13.47 13.20 -1.20
N SER A 204 -13.72 14.15 -0.32
CA SER A 204 -13.32 15.55 -0.49
C SER A 204 -11.80 15.70 -0.60
N GLU A 205 -11.05 15.04 0.27
CA GLU A 205 -9.58 15.03 0.20
C GLU A 205 -9.09 14.33 -1.08
N GLY A 206 -9.71 13.23 -1.48
CA GLY A 206 -9.41 12.52 -2.72
C GLY A 206 -9.57 13.43 -3.95
N ARG A 207 -10.66 14.19 -4.02
CA ARG A 207 -10.89 15.18 -5.09
C ARG A 207 -9.83 16.27 -5.10
N ALA A 208 -9.44 16.79 -3.94
CA ALA A 208 -8.37 17.78 -3.84
C ALA A 208 -7.03 17.23 -4.37
N ARG A 209 -6.67 16.00 -4.03
CA ARG A 209 -5.45 15.33 -4.53
C ARG A 209 -5.49 15.10 -6.05
N GLU A 210 -6.66 14.80 -6.61
CA GLU A 210 -6.81 14.71 -8.06
C GLU A 210 -6.65 16.08 -8.73
N VAL A 211 -7.17 17.16 -8.14
CA VAL A 211 -6.93 18.53 -8.64
C VAL A 211 -5.44 18.87 -8.61
N VAL A 212 -4.73 18.56 -7.52
CA VAL A 212 -3.26 18.74 -7.45
C VAL A 212 -2.58 18.02 -8.62
N ARG A 213 -2.92 16.76 -8.85
CA ARG A 213 -2.37 15.98 -9.98
C ARG A 213 -2.60 16.68 -11.32
N LEU A 214 -3.84 17.11 -11.59
CA LEU A 214 -4.20 17.76 -12.84
C LEU A 214 -3.42 19.06 -13.05
N ILE A 215 -3.23 19.86 -12.00
CA ILE A 215 -2.42 21.07 -12.03
C ILE A 215 -0.95 20.71 -12.31
N GLN A 216 -0.40 19.70 -11.65
CA GLN A 216 0.99 19.27 -11.84
C GLN A 216 1.22 18.72 -13.26
N ASP A 217 0.25 17.97 -13.81
CA ASP A 217 0.32 17.49 -15.18
C ASP A 217 0.31 18.68 -16.16
N ARG A 218 -0.53 19.71 -15.93
CA ARG A 218 -0.55 20.92 -16.75
C ARG A 218 0.74 21.73 -16.65
N ARG A 219 1.36 21.81 -15.46
CA ARG A 219 2.68 22.45 -15.29
C ARG A 219 3.74 21.79 -16.18
N LYS A 220 3.75 20.45 -16.27
CA LYS A 220 4.67 19.70 -17.15
C LYS A 220 4.42 20.00 -18.63
N GLU A 221 3.16 20.01 -19.08
CA GLU A 221 2.78 20.33 -20.45
C GLU A 221 3.23 21.73 -20.84
N LEU A 222 3.06 22.70 -19.95
CA LEU A 222 3.52 24.08 -20.11
C LEU A 222 5.04 24.25 -19.98
N LYS A 223 5.78 23.15 -19.65
CA LYS A 223 7.24 23.16 -19.44
C LYS A 223 7.70 24.15 -18.40
N LEU A 224 6.90 24.38 -17.36
CA LEU A 224 7.27 25.23 -16.23
C LEU A 224 8.36 24.56 -15.40
N ASN A 225 9.26 25.38 -14.83
CA ASN A 225 10.26 24.89 -13.89
C ASN A 225 9.57 24.44 -12.59
N TYR A 226 10.22 23.56 -11.86
CA TYR A 226 9.68 23.04 -10.58
C TYR A 226 9.56 24.13 -9.50
N THR A 227 10.29 25.24 -9.63
CA THR A 227 10.24 26.41 -8.71
C THR A 227 9.25 27.48 -9.13
N ASP A 228 8.74 27.43 -10.37
CA ASP A 228 7.88 28.50 -10.89
C ASP A 228 6.58 28.59 -10.07
N ARG A 229 6.22 29.82 -9.72
CA ARG A 229 4.92 30.11 -9.12
C ARG A 229 3.86 30.22 -10.19
N ILE A 230 2.63 29.82 -9.87
CA ILE A 230 1.53 29.81 -10.82
C ILE A 230 0.27 30.47 -10.24
N VAL A 231 -0.59 30.91 -11.15
CA VAL A 231 -2.00 31.23 -10.87
C VAL A 231 -2.86 30.19 -11.57
N VAL A 232 -3.83 29.64 -10.86
CA VAL A 232 -4.74 28.60 -11.37
C VAL A 232 -6.17 29.11 -11.36
N GLY A 233 -6.83 29.00 -12.52
CA GLY A 233 -8.28 29.24 -12.64
C GLY A 233 -9.01 27.91 -12.72
N ILE A 234 -10.07 27.75 -11.94
CA ILE A 234 -10.88 26.52 -11.91
C ILE A 234 -12.35 26.86 -12.11
N THR A 235 -12.94 26.19 -13.11
CA THR A 235 -14.39 26.26 -13.39
C THR A 235 -14.99 24.88 -13.25
N THR A 236 -16.03 24.74 -12.43
CA THR A 236 -16.81 23.53 -12.29
C THR A 236 -18.26 23.87 -11.89
N ALA A 237 -19.19 23.06 -12.36
CA ALA A 237 -20.59 23.08 -11.92
C ALA A 237 -20.82 22.14 -10.71
N SER A 238 -19.88 21.24 -10.43
CA SER A 238 -19.98 20.29 -9.34
C SER A 238 -19.83 20.97 -7.99
N ARG A 239 -20.87 20.85 -7.16
CA ARG A 239 -20.87 21.32 -5.78
C ARG A 239 -19.79 20.58 -4.96
N ALA A 240 -19.69 19.26 -5.15
CA ALA A 240 -18.75 18.43 -4.42
C ALA A 240 -17.27 18.81 -4.69
N ILE A 241 -16.92 19.09 -5.96
CA ILE A 241 -15.61 19.61 -6.30
C ILE A 241 -15.40 21.01 -5.72
N GLY A 242 -16.40 21.89 -5.83
CA GLY A 242 -16.32 23.26 -5.28
C GLY A 242 -16.09 23.29 -3.76
N GLU A 243 -16.77 22.44 -3.01
CA GLU A 243 -16.57 22.29 -1.56
C GLU A 243 -15.18 21.71 -1.23
N ALA A 244 -14.71 20.72 -2.00
CA ALA A 244 -13.35 20.17 -1.84
C ALA A 244 -12.27 21.22 -2.11
N LEU A 245 -12.39 22.03 -3.16
CA LEU A 245 -11.48 23.14 -3.45
C LEU A 245 -11.42 24.15 -2.31
N HIS A 246 -12.57 24.52 -1.77
CA HIS A 246 -12.64 25.46 -0.66
C HIS A 246 -12.01 24.90 0.61
N LYS A 247 -12.35 23.67 0.98
CA LYS A 247 -11.85 23.01 2.20
C LYS A 247 -10.37 22.78 2.16
N HIS A 248 -9.78 22.47 1.00
CA HIS A 248 -8.39 22.06 0.84
C HIS A 248 -7.54 23.08 0.08
N ILE A 249 -7.96 24.36 0.04
CA ILE A 249 -7.30 25.39 -0.77
C ILE A 249 -5.81 25.56 -0.44
N GLU A 250 -5.45 25.59 0.84
CA GLU A 250 -4.06 25.78 1.26
C GLU A 250 -3.19 24.56 0.93
N TYR A 251 -3.75 23.34 1.04
CA TYR A 251 -3.09 22.13 0.60
C TYR A 251 -2.82 22.17 -0.92
N ILE A 252 -3.82 22.51 -1.72
CA ILE A 252 -3.67 22.56 -3.19
C ILE A 252 -2.62 23.62 -3.57
N LYS A 253 -2.65 24.81 -2.95
CA LYS A 253 -1.66 25.87 -3.20
C LYS A 253 -0.26 25.43 -2.81
N GLY A 254 -0.08 24.79 -1.66
CA GLY A 254 1.21 24.29 -1.19
C GLY A 254 1.82 23.26 -2.13
N GLU A 255 1.04 22.25 -2.53
CA GLU A 255 1.49 21.15 -3.39
C GLU A 255 1.77 21.59 -4.84
N THR A 256 1.16 22.68 -5.30
CA THR A 256 1.27 23.13 -6.69
C THR A 256 2.09 24.40 -6.88
N LEU A 257 2.55 25.01 -5.79
CA LEU A 257 3.18 26.34 -5.76
C LEU A 257 2.29 27.43 -6.37
N ALA A 258 0.96 27.25 -6.26
CA ALA A 258 0.01 28.25 -6.69
C ALA A 258 -0.04 29.43 -5.70
N VAL A 259 0.22 30.64 -6.18
CA VAL A 259 0.06 31.87 -5.36
C VAL A 259 -1.40 32.24 -5.22
N ASP A 260 -2.22 31.90 -6.24
CA ASP A 260 -3.64 32.17 -6.22
C ASP A 260 -4.44 31.06 -6.92
N LEU A 261 -5.62 30.75 -6.36
CA LEU A 261 -6.63 29.89 -6.96
C LEU A 261 -7.89 30.72 -7.22
N LYS A 262 -8.19 30.97 -8.51
CA LYS A 262 -9.33 31.79 -8.91
C LYS A 262 -10.52 30.91 -9.31
N LYS A 263 -11.70 31.35 -8.95
CA LYS A 263 -12.92 30.77 -9.46
C LYS A 263 -13.19 31.33 -10.85
N GLY A 264 -13.22 30.46 -11.87
CA GLY A 264 -13.38 30.85 -13.25
C GLY A 264 -12.08 30.79 -14.08
N PRO A 265 -12.15 31.04 -15.39
CA PRO A 265 -11.00 30.99 -16.29
C PRO A 265 -10.04 32.16 -16.04
N ILE A 266 -8.77 31.97 -16.35
CA ILE A 266 -7.76 33.02 -16.37
C ILE A 266 -7.72 33.60 -17.79
N PRO A 267 -7.79 34.94 -17.98
CA PRO A 267 -7.64 35.55 -19.30
C PRO A 267 -6.31 35.12 -19.96
N ASN A 268 -6.36 34.83 -21.26
CA ASN A 268 -5.22 34.41 -22.08
C ASN A 268 -4.57 33.07 -21.70
N ALA A 269 -5.13 32.30 -20.72
CA ALA A 269 -4.71 30.96 -20.44
C ALA A 269 -5.54 29.96 -21.22
N GLU A 270 -4.91 28.98 -21.82
CA GLU A 270 -5.60 27.88 -22.48
C GLU A 270 -6.35 27.03 -21.48
N PRO A 271 -7.69 26.93 -21.57
CA PRO A 271 -8.47 26.08 -20.70
C PRO A 271 -8.33 24.62 -21.12
N PHE A 272 -8.29 23.72 -20.14
CA PHE A 272 -8.35 22.31 -20.42
C PHE A 272 -9.32 21.57 -19.50
N ALA A 273 -10.17 20.76 -20.14
CA ALA A 273 -11.27 20.08 -19.48
C ALA A 273 -10.83 18.71 -18.95
N HIS A 274 -11.29 18.39 -17.75
CA HIS A 274 -11.09 17.10 -17.09
C HIS A 274 -12.34 16.62 -16.39
N SER A 275 -12.31 15.38 -15.91
CA SER A 275 -13.36 14.81 -15.07
C SER A 275 -12.76 14.20 -13.81
N ILE A 276 -13.38 14.48 -12.67
CA ILE A 276 -13.10 13.84 -11.36
C ILE A 276 -14.40 13.18 -10.90
N ASP A 277 -14.37 11.86 -10.66
CA ASP A 277 -15.53 11.06 -10.24
C ASP A 277 -16.77 11.21 -11.16
N GLY A 278 -16.53 11.44 -12.46
CA GLY A 278 -17.60 11.67 -13.44
C GLY A 278 -18.09 13.11 -13.54
N GLU A 279 -17.60 14.00 -12.67
CA GLU A 279 -17.96 15.42 -12.63
C GLU A 279 -16.93 16.24 -13.42
N GLU A 280 -17.40 17.17 -14.25
CA GLU A 280 -16.54 17.99 -15.11
C GLU A 280 -15.90 19.16 -14.35
N LEU A 281 -14.66 19.44 -14.67
CA LEU A 281 -13.98 20.67 -14.31
C LEU A 281 -13.07 21.16 -15.45
N THR A 282 -12.88 22.46 -15.52
CA THR A 282 -11.95 23.09 -16.45
C THR A 282 -10.88 23.83 -15.66
N LEU A 283 -9.61 23.58 -16.02
CA LEU A 283 -8.45 24.23 -15.44
C LEU A 283 -7.81 25.18 -16.45
N SER A 284 -7.31 26.30 -15.95
CA SER A 284 -6.40 27.20 -16.68
C SER A 284 -5.22 27.54 -15.77
N VAL A 285 -4.00 27.46 -16.29
CA VAL A 285 -2.76 27.64 -15.51
C VAL A 285 -1.84 28.61 -16.25
N VAL A 286 -1.31 29.59 -15.53
CA VAL A 286 -0.30 30.52 -16.04
C VAL A 286 0.83 30.64 -15.03
N GLY A 287 2.06 30.89 -15.52
CA GLY A 287 3.17 31.31 -14.68
C GLY A 287 2.84 32.64 -14.01
N SER A 288 3.28 32.83 -12.79
CA SER A 288 3.21 34.10 -12.08
C SER A 288 4.54 34.80 -12.21
N ASP A 289 4.57 35.94 -12.89
CA ASP A 289 5.73 36.82 -12.96
C ASP A 289 5.85 37.58 -11.63
N ILE A 290 6.30 36.90 -10.55
CA ILE A 290 6.60 37.54 -9.27
C ILE A 290 8.10 37.63 -9.11
#